data_5c0f6919680b78d5714ebdf026c2d4d7
#
_entry.id   5c0f6919680b78d5714ebdf026c2d4d7
#
_cell.length_a   1.000
_cell.length_b   1.000
_cell.length_c   1.000
_cell.angle_alpha   90.00
_cell.angle_beta   90.00
_cell.angle_gamma   90.00
#
_symmetry.space_group_name_H-M   'P 1'
#
loop_
_entity.id
_entity.type
_entity.pdbx_description
1 polymer ?
#
loop_
_entity_poly.entity_id
_entity_poly.type
_entity_poly.pdbx_seq_one_letter_code
_entity_poly.pdbx_strand_id
1 'polypeptide(L)'
;MSEDQSHGQMSETDQKLKILIVEDDEPLRTALQKILAHFGHDVRGAGDGSAMDSALVDYGADIVLLDINLPGEDGLLITQRLRRTSSCGIIMLTGRGQLHDKLDGYKSGADFYLVKPIDPEELLAAVTSLGRRVVPRVAAWRYDPVRSVLITPRNISIQLTFQQAVIVEMLTSNTGELVTRSELLDALGHPDDENARQRLETQLSRLRARVHAVDPESELPIRARQSSGYSFLAVVISS
;
A
#
# COMPACT_ATOMS: atom_id res chain seq x y z
N MET A 1 38.46 11.63 11.57
CA MET A 1 37.18 12.34 11.36
C MET A 1 36.50 11.65 10.21
N SER A 2 35.70 10.70 10.52
CA SER A 2 34.92 9.91 9.52
C SER A 2 33.48 10.39 9.67
N GLU A 3 33.00 11.10 8.65
CA GLU A 3 31.61 11.53 8.55
C GLU A 3 30.74 10.31 8.26
N ASP A 4 29.94 9.98 9.24
CA ASP A 4 28.90 8.96 9.15
C ASP A 4 27.75 9.51 8.30
N GLN A 5 27.79 9.22 7.00
CA GLN A 5 26.67 9.48 6.09
C GLN A 5 25.69 8.31 6.16
N SER A 6 24.90 8.27 7.23
CA SER A 6 23.71 7.43 7.25
C SER A 6 22.63 8.07 6.35
N HIS A 7 22.75 7.82 5.04
CA HIS A 7 21.65 8.05 4.10
C HIS A 7 20.51 7.11 4.51
N GLY A 8 19.42 7.69 5.00
CA GLY A 8 18.16 7.00 5.22
C GLY A 8 17.64 6.46 3.89
N GLN A 9 18.12 5.27 3.51
CA GLN A 9 17.53 4.52 2.40
C GLN A 9 16.16 4.07 2.84
N MET A 10 15.11 4.53 2.12
CA MET A 10 13.79 3.92 2.16
C MET A 10 13.95 2.42 1.99
N SER A 11 13.42 1.65 2.91
CA SER A 11 13.23 0.22 2.67
C SER A 11 12.27 0.08 1.47
N GLU A 12 12.55 -0.82 0.54
CA GLU A 12 11.76 -1.10 -0.68
C GLU A 12 10.27 -1.43 -0.43
N THR A 13 9.80 -1.24 0.80
CA THR A 13 8.45 -1.56 1.29
C THR A 13 7.53 -0.34 1.48
N ASP A 14 8.01 0.89 1.28
CA ASP A 14 7.17 2.08 1.48
C ASP A 14 6.47 2.47 0.17
N GLN A 15 5.17 2.24 0.14
CA GLN A 15 4.28 2.53 -0.98
C GLN A 15 4.25 4.05 -1.26
N LYS A 16 4.42 4.45 -2.53
CA LYS A 16 4.28 5.82 -2.98
C LYS A 16 2.84 6.29 -2.76
N LEU A 17 2.65 7.27 -1.87
CA LEU A 17 1.35 7.86 -1.54
C LEU A 17 1.12 9.13 -2.34
N LYS A 18 -0.14 9.43 -2.64
CA LYS A 18 -0.60 10.73 -3.13
C LYS A 18 -0.99 11.60 -1.94
N ILE A 19 -0.25 12.66 -1.70
CA ILE A 19 -0.43 13.53 -0.53
C ILE A 19 -0.81 14.94 -1.00
N LEU A 20 -1.92 15.46 -0.48
CA LEU A 20 -2.34 16.83 -0.70
C LEU A 20 -2.09 17.66 0.56
N ILE A 21 -1.32 18.74 0.44
CA ILE A 21 -1.03 19.68 1.53
C ILE A 21 -1.88 20.92 1.33
N VAL A 22 -2.70 21.25 2.32
CA VAL A 22 -3.57 22.42 2.32
C VAL A 22 -3.10 23.37 3.42
N GLU A 23 -2.40 24.42 3.02
CA GLU A 23 -1.70 25.35 3.89
C GLU A 23 -1.59 26.69 3.16
N ASP A 24 -1.99 27.79 3.77
CA ASP A 24 -1.94 29.12 3.15
C ASP A 24 -0.51 29.71 3.17
N ASP A 25 0.30 29.39 4.18
CA ASP A 25 1.72 29.78 4.24
C ASP A 25 2.51 29.03 3.14
N GLU A 26 2.80 29.73 2.04
CA GLU A 26 3.51 29.16 0.87
C GLU A 26 4.92 28.63 1.21
N PRO A 27 5.77 29.33 1.99
CA PRO A 27 7.04 28.80 2.48
C PRO A 27 6.91 27.46 3.22
N LEU A 28 5.98 27.37 4.17
CA LEU A 28 5.73 26.13 4.92
C LEU A 28 5.21 25.04 4.02
N ARG A 29 4.21 25.32 3.18
CA ARG A 29 3.65 24.38 2.21
C ARG A 29 4.75 23.82 1.31
N THR A 30 5.63 24.67 0.78
CA THR A 30 6.74 24.26 -0.08
C THR A 30 7.76 23.40 0.67
N ALA A 31 8.07 23.73 1.92
CA ALA A 31 8.98 22.92 2.74
C ALA A 31 8.43 21.50 2.98
N LEU A 32 7.16 21.39 3.36
CA LEU A 32 6.49 20.10 3.58
C LEU A 32 6.42 19.26 2.30
N GLN A 33 6.13 19.90 1.13
CA GLN A 33 6.17 19.23 -0.16
C GLN A 33 7.54 18.64 -0.48
N LYS A 34 8.61 19.40 -0.25
CA LYS A 34 9.99 18.95 -0.49
C LYS A 34 10.36 17.76 0.41
N ILE A 35 10.01 17.83 1.70
CA ILE A 35 10.27 16.74 2.64
C ILE A 35 9.59 15.47 2.15
N LEU A 36 8.28 15.49 1.92
CA LEU A 36 7.51 14.29 1.54
C LEU A 36 7.89 13.77 0.15
N ALA A 37 8.21 14.66 -0.80
CA ALA A 37 8.70 14.26 -2.13
C ALA A 37 10.09 13.61 -2.05
N HIS A 38 10.97 14.07 -1.15
CA HIS A 38 12.27 13.44 -0.91
C HIS A 38 12.12 11.97 -0.43
N PHE A 39 11.06 11.68 0.30
CA PHE A 39 10.71 10.32 0.73
C PHE A 39 9.85 9.57 -0.29
N GLY A 40 9.83 10.00 -1.56
CA GLY A 40 9.27 9.24 -2.69
C GLY A 40 7.77 9.37 -2.87
N HIS A 41 7.08 10.20 -2.08
CA HIS A 41 5.64 10.42 -2.23
C HIS A 41 5.34 11.36 -3.41
N ASP A 42 4.13 11.24 -3.98
CA ASP A 42 3.58 12.19 -4.94
C ASP A 42 2.83 13.28 -4.16
N VAL A 43 3.29 14.54 -4.25
CA VAL A 43 2.81 15.59 -3.35
C VAL A 43 2.31 16.79 -4.14
N ARG A 44 1.09 17.24 -3.84
CA ARG A 44 0.53 18.50 -4.34
C ARG A 44 0.23 19.46 -3.19
N GLY A 45 0.16 20.75 -3.50
CA GLY A 45 -0.18 21.81 -2.55
C GLY A 45 -1.40 22.60 -2.99
N ALA A 46 -2.20 23.04 -2.02
CA ALA A 46 -3.31 23.97 -2.18
C ALA A 46 -3.19 25.06 -1.10
N GLY A 47 -3.55 26.29 -1.44
CA GLY A 47 -3.46 27.43 -0.50
C GLY A 47 -4.74 27.69 0.28
N ASP A 48 -5.85 27.06 -0.10
CA ASP A 48 -7.18 27.25 0.51
C ASP A 48 -8.10 26.06 0.22
N GLY A 49 -9.30 26.07 0.78
CA GLY A 49 -10.31 25.01 0.62
C GLY A 49 -10.82 24.86 -0.82
N SER A 50 -10.91 25.93 -1.60
CA SER A 50 -11.35 25.87 -3.00
C SER A 50 -10.32 25.22 -3.90
N ALA A 51 -9.05 25.57 -3.73
CA ALA A 51 -7.92 24.94 -4.42
C ALA A 51 -7.79 23.46 -4.02
N MET A 52 -8.05 23.14 -2.75
CA MET A 52 -8.11 21.75 -2.26
C MET A 52 -9.20 20.95 -2.98
N ASP A 53 -10.43 21.47 -3.06
CA ASP A 53 -11.54 20.76 -3.69
C ASP A 53 -11.25 20.48 -5.18
N SER A 54 -10.69 21.45 -5.89
CA SER A 54 -10.25 21.28 -7.28
C SER A 54 -9.17 20.20 -7.41
N ALA A 55 -8.17 20.24 -6.52
CA ALA A 55 -7.08 19.26 -6.53
C ALA A 55 -7.59 17.84 -6.20
N LEU A 56 -8.56 17.69 -5.31
CA LEU A 56 -9.12 16.37 -4.96
C LEU A 56 -9.86 15.70 -6.13
N VAL A 57 -10.56 16.48 -6.97
CA VAL A 57 -11.25 15.97 -8.15
C VAL A 57 -10.27 15.38 -9.17
N ASP A 58 -9.17 16.11 -9.45
CA ASP A 58 -8.23 15.74 -10.51
C ASP A 58 -7.15 14.74 -10.03
N TYR A 59 -6.81 14.81 -8.77
CA TYR A 59 -5.64 14.09 -8.24
C TYR A 59 -6.00 12.87 -7.39
N GLY A 60 -7.02 12.98 -6.56
CA GLY A 60 -7.45 11.93 -5.64
C GLY A 60 -6.35 11.63 -4.60
N ALA A 61 -6.36 12.31 -3.45
CA ALA A 61 -5.35 12.13 -2.41
C ALA A 61 -5.62 10.90 -1.54
N ASP A 62 -4.55 10.17 -1.19
CA ASP A 62 -4.56 9.12 -0.17
C ASP A 62 -4.54 9.75 1.23
N ILE A 63 -3.75 10.83 1.40
CA ILE A 63 -3.63 11.59 2.65
C ILE A 63 -3.77 13.08 2.35
N VAL A 64 -4.50 13.79 3.21
CA VAL A 64 -4.58 15.25 3.23
C VAL A 64 -3.93 15.76 4.50
N LEU A 65 -2.88 16.61 4.37
CA LEU A 65 -2.37 17.45 5.44
C LEU A 65 -3.14 18.77 5.39
N LEU A 66 -3.81 19.15 6.48
CA LEU A 66 -4.76 20.25 6.47
C LEU A 66 -4.49 21.22 7.64
N ASP A 67 -4.18 22.47 7.31
CA ASP A 67 -4.13 23.50 8.35
C ASP A 67 -5.52 23.78 8.91
N ILE A 68 -5.58 23.98 10.21
CA ILE A 68 -6.81 24.41 10.89
C ILE A 68 -7.19 25.84 10.46
N ASN A 69 -6.21 26.73 10.31
CA ASN A 69 -6.43 28.15 10.05
C ASN A 69 -6.28 28.49 8.58
N LEU A 70 -7.20 28.07 7.78
CA LEU A 70 -7.22 28.45 6.36
C LEU A 70 -8.04 29.73 6.15
N PRO A 71 -7.68 30.57 5.17
CA PRO A 71 -8.50 31.68 4.79
C PRO A 71 -9.86 31.21 4.21
N GLY A 72 -10.95 31.76 4.73
CA GLY A 72 -12.30 31.54 4.23
C GLY A 72 -13.07 30.36 4.82
N GLU A 73 -12.42 29.26 5.20
CA GLU A 73 -13.09 28.08 5.79
C GLU A 73 -12.26 27.47 6.93
N ASP A 74 -12.88 27.14 8.04
CA ASP A 74 -12.21 26.45 9.17
C ASP A 74 -11.84 25.01 8.76
N GLY A 75 -10.56 24.64 8.93
CA GLY A 75 -10.05 23.30 8.63
C GLY A 75 -10.80 22.15 9.32
N LEU A 76 -11.43 22.42 10.48
CA LEU A 76 -12.29 21.43 11.14
C LEU A 76 -13.59 21.18 10.36
N LEU A 77 -14.18 22.20 9.77
CA LEU A 77 -15.37 22.07 8.92
C LEU A 77 -15.00 21.32 7.61
N ILE A 78 -13.84 21.64 7.03
CA ILE A 78 -13.30 20.91 5.89
C ILE A 78 -13.12 19.43 6.24
N THR A 79 -12.54 19.12 7.40
CA THR A 79 -12.34 17.74 7.87
C THR A 79 -13.66 16.98 7.97
N GLN A 80 -14.70 17.58 8.58
CA GLN A 80 -16.02 16.96 8.67
C GLN A 80 -16.64 16.71 7.29
N ARG A 81 -16.45 17.63 6.35
CA ARG A 81 -16.93 17.52 4.97
C ARG A 81 -16.19 16.38 4.24
N LEU A 82 -14.87 16.32 4.34
CA LEU A 82 -14.05 15.26 3.74
C LEU A 82 -14.44 13.87 4.24
N ARG A 83 -14.72 13.72 5.54
CA ARG A 83 -15.14 12.43 6.11
C ARG A 83 -16.48 11.89 5.59
N ARG A 84 -17.33 12.76 5.06
CA ARG A 84 -18.62 12.35 4.47
C ARG A 84 -18.45 11.88 3.02
N THR A 85 -17.41 12.35 2.33
CA THR A 85 -17.27 12.20 0.88
C THR A 85 -16.02 11.39 0.49
N SER A 86 -15.09 11.17 1.42
CA SER A 86 -13.81 10.51 1.16
C SER A 86 -13.36 9.63 2.32
N SER A 87 -12.62 8.57 2.00
CA SER A 87 -11.92 7.70 2.96
C SER A 87 -10.43 8.04 3.11
N CYS A 88 -9.96 9.17 2.57
CA CYS A 88 -8.57 9.58 2.68
C CYS A 88 -8.15 9.76 4.15
N GLY A 89 -6.86 9.58 4.43
CA GLY A 89 -6.29 9.93 5.73
C GLY A 89 -6.26 11.45 5.91
N ILE A 90 -6.49 11.95 7.13
CA ILE A 90 -6.44 13.37 7.43
C ILE A 90 -5.50 13.63 8.59
N ILE A 91 -4.46 14.42 8.34
CA ILE A 91 -3.51 14.91 9.32
C ILE A 91 -3.74 16.42 9.47
N MET A 92 -4.16 16.84 10.66
CA MET A 92 -4.38 18.27 10.95
C MET A 92 -3.09 18.93 11.40
N LEU A 93 -2.79 20.12 10.84
CA LEU A 93 -1.69 20.98 11.25
C LEU A 93 -2.25 22.07 12.16
N THR A 94 -1.68 22.25 13.37
CA THR A 94 -2.25 23.15 14.39
C THR A 94 -1.18 23.97 15.09
N GLY A 95 -1.50 25.21 15.51
CA GLY A 95 -0.64 26.01 16.39
C GLY A 95 -0.72 25.55 17.86
N ARG A 96 0.35 25.79 18.64
CA ARG A 96 0.50 25.32 20.04
C ARG A 96 -0.63 25.66 21.00
N GLY A 97 -1.38 26.75 20.78
CA GLY A 97 -2.46 27.17 21.66
C GLY A 97 -3.84 26.59 21.32
N GLN A 98 -3.99 25.97 20.15
CA GLN A 98 -5.31 25.59 19.62
C GLN A 98 -5.69 24.15 19.93
N LEU A 99 -4.70 23.31 20.26
CA LEU A 99 -4.94 21.90 20.59
C LEU A 99 -5.78 21.72 21.86
N HIS A 100 -5.56 22.59 22.88
CA HIS A 100 -6.27 22.51 24.18
C HIS A 100 -7.70 23.00 24.09
N ASP A 101 -7.98 24.04 23.29
CA ASP A 101 -9.33 24.62 23.19
C ASP A 101 -10.26 23.80 22.29
N LYS A 102 -9.70 22.89 21.47
CA LYS A 102 -10.43 22.08 20.47
C LYS A 102 -10.47 20.59 20.75
N LEU A 103 -9.70 20.10 21.73
CA LEU A 103 -9.73 18.69 22.18
C LEU A 103 -11.05 18.28 22.84
N ASP A 104 -11.90 19.22 23.26
CA ASP A 104 -13.30 18.96 23.66
C ASP A 104 -14.17 18.51 22.48
N GLY A 105 -13.66 18.60 21.26
CA GLY A 105 -14.28 18.15 20.02
C GLY A 105 -13.68 16.86 19.44
N TYR A 106 -13.65 15.74 20.16
CA TYR A 106 -13.33 14.38 19.65
C TYR A 106 -14.19 13.92 18.43
N LYS A 107 -14.84 14.87 17.76
CA LYS A 107 -15.75 14.68 16.63
C LYS A 107 -15.23 15.24 15.30
N SER A 108 -13.98 15.72 15.23
CA SER A 108 -13.50 16.33 13.97
C SER A 108 -13.33 15.33 12.84
N GLY A 109 -13.01 14.09 13.15
CA GLY A 109 -12.76 13.06 12.15
C GLY A 109 -11.32 13.03 11.60
N ALA A 110 -10.38 13.82 12.14
CA ALA A 110 -8.97 13.71 11.80
C ALA A 110 -8.35 12.43 12.39
N ASP A 111 -7.31 11.93 11.71
CA ASP A 111 -6.58 10.74 12.14
C ASP A 111 -5.39 11.08 13.03
N PHE A 112 -4.70 12.19 12.73
CA PHE A 112 -3.57 12.72 13.47
C PHE A 112 -3.63 14.24 13.57
N TYR A 113 -2.94 14.78 14.59
CA TYR A 113 -2.70 16.20 14.78
C TYR A 113 -1.20 16.43 14.95
N LEU A 114 -0.64 17.32 14.15
CA LEU A 114 0.75 17.77 14.26
C LEU A 114 0.79 19.23 14.69
N VAL A 115 1.62 19.55 15.67
CA VAL A 115 1.74 20.90 16.22
C VAL A 115 2.85 21.67 15.52
N LYS A 116 2.54 22.86 15.02
CA LYS A 116 3.53 23.77 14.43
C LYS A 116 4.46 24.36 15.51
N PRO A 117 5.80 24.40 15.31
CA PRO A 117 6.53 23.99 14.12
C PRO A 117 6.57 22.46 13.96
N ILE A 118 6.33 21.99 12.73
CA ILE A 118 6.19 20.57 12.42
C ILE A 118 7.57 19.91 12.42
N ASP A 119 7.75 18.89 13.23
CA ASP A 119 8.93 18.03 13.21
C ASP A 119 8.89 17.08 12.00
N PRO A 120 9.92 17.03 11.15
CA PRO A 120 9.95 16.14 9.99
C PRO A 120 9.83 14.66 10.33
N GLU A 121 10.41 14.21 11.45
CA GLU A 121 10.33 12.80 11.86
C GLU A 121 8.91 12.44 12.32
N GLU A 122 8.24 13.33 13.06
CA GLU A 122 6.86 13.18 13.49
C GLU A 122 5.92 13.16 12.28
N LEU A 123 6.13 14.06 11.29
CA LEU A 123 5.38 14.07 10.04
C LEU A 123 5.50 12.74 9.29
N LEU A 124 6.73 12.25 9.11
CA LEU A 124 6.98 10.99 8.39
C LEU A 124 6.38 9.80 9.12
N ALA A 125 6.49 9.75 10.45
CA ALA A 125 5.88 8.69 11.26
C ALA A 125 4.35 8.68 11.12
N ALA A 126 3.70 9.85 11.16
CA ALA A 126 2.25 9.99 10.96
C ALA A 126 1.83 9.57 9.55
N VAL A 127 2.53 10.04 8.51
CA VAL A 127 2.26 9.68 7.11
C VAL A 127 2.42 8.18 6.88
N THR A 128 3.51 7.58 7.36
CA THR A 128 3.77 6.14 7.23
C THR A 128 2.69 5.32 7.94
N SER A 129 2.35 5.67 9.17
CA SER A 129 1.31 4.99 9.96
C SER A 129 -0.05 5.05 9.28
N LEU A 130 -0.41 6.24 8.78
CA LEU A 130 -1.69 6.48 8.13
C LEU A 130 -1.75 5.85 6.74
N GLY A 131 -0.67 5.91 5.97
CA GLY A 131 -0.55 5.30 4.65
C GLY A 131 -0.84 3.80 4.65
N ARG A 132 -0.39 3.09 5.67
CA ARG A 132 -0.69 1.66 5.86
C ARG A 132 -2.17 1.35 6.03
N ARG A 133 -2.98 2.33 6.44
CA ARG A 133 -4.40 2.19 6.71
C ARG A 133 -5.28 2.68 5.56
N VAL A 134 -4.93 3.81 4.94
CA VAL A 134 -5.78 4.47 3.94
C VAL A 134 -5.56 4.00 2.52
N VAL A 135 -4.35 3.60 2.18
CA VAL A 135 -4.16 2.88 0.94
C VAL A 135 -4.40 1.41 1.26
N PRO A 136 -5.46 0.80 0.70
CA PRO A 136 -5.53 -0.64 0.72
C PRO A 136 -4.17 -1.10 0.18
N ARG A 137 -3.38 -1.81 0.98
CA ARG A 137 -2.26 -2.55 0.40
C ARG A 137 -2.85 -3.13 -0.87
N VAL A 138 -2.29 -2.76 -2.03
CA VAL A 138 -2.57 -3.55 -3.22
C VAL A 138 -2.41 -4.95 -2.71
N ALA A 139 -3.53 -5.66 -2.69
CA ALA A 139 -3.61 -6.92 -1.97
C ALA A 139 -2.67 -7.87 -2.69
N ALA A 140 -1.37 -7.65 -2.45
CA ALA A 140 -0.27 -8.30 -3.12
C ALA A 140 0.00 -9.61 -2.40
N TRP A 141 0.04 -10.64 -3.18
CA TRP A 141 0.60 -11.90 -2.74
C TRP A 141 2.11 -11.70 -2.55
N ARG A 142 2.69 -12.34 -1.54
CA ARG A 142 4.14 -12.38 -1.34
C ARG A 142 4.60 -13.82 -1.34
N TYR A 143 5.73 -14.06 -1.97
CA TYR A 143 6.36 -15.38 -1.97
C TYR A 143 7.77 -15.27 -1.39
N ASP A 144 8.03 -16.05 -0.35
CA ASP A 144 9.36 -16.24 0.25
C ASP A 144 9.93 -17.56 -0.26
N PRO A 145 10.86 -17.55 -1.23
CA PRO A 145 11.43 -18.76 -1.80
C PRO A 145 12.31 -19.51 -0.81
N VAL A 146 12.99 -18.80 0.11
CA VAL A 146 13.89 -19.41 1.10
C VAL A 146 13.11 -20.26 2.09
N ARG A 147 11.96 -19.76 2.53
CA ARG A 147 11.09 -20.47 3.49
C ARG A 147 10.01 -21.30 2.82
N SER A 148 9.86 -21.21 1.50
CA SER A 148 8.76 -21.81 0.73
C SER A 148 7.38 -21.42 1.30
N VAL A 149 7.17 -20.13 1.55
CA VAL A 149 5.95 -19.58 2.14
C VAL A 149 5.26 -18.66 1.17
N LEU A 150 3.99 -18.91 0.88
CA LEU A 150 3.12 -18.00 0.17
C LEU A 150 2.30 -17.20 1.19
N ILE A 151 2.29 -15.88 1.07
CA ILE A 151 1.60 -14.99 2.00
C ILE A 151 0.44 -14.32 1.26
N THR A 152 -0.76 -14.47 1.81
CA THR A 152 -1.97 -13.87 1.21
C THR A 152 -1.95 -12.35 1.33
N PRO A 153 -2.78 -11.65 0.55
CA PRO A 153 -2.99 -10.21 0.67
C PRO A 153 -3.33 -9.74 2.09
N ARG A 154 -3.94 -10.60 2.88
CA ARG A 154 -4.32 -10.36 4.30
C ARG A 154 -3.22 -10.72 5.30
N ASN A 155 -2.00 -10.96 4.81
CA ASN A 155 -0.82 -11.29 5.61
C ASN A 155 -0.88 -12.66 6.33
N ILE A 156 -1.65 -13.62 5.79
CA ILE A 156 -1.71 -14.99 6.32
C ILE A 156 -0.68 -15.85 5.57
N SER A 157 0.19 -16.50 6.31
CA SER A 157 1.27 -17.34 5.78
C SER A 157 0.80 -18.76 5.51
N ILE A 158 1.14 -19.29 4.33
CA ILE A 158 0.79 -20.64 3.89
C ILE A 158 2.09 -21.36 3.55
N GLN A 159 2.45 -22.36 4.35
CA GLN A 159 3.63 -23.20 4.10
C GLN A 159 3.38 -24.05 2.85
N LEU A 160 4.24 -23.99 1.86
CA LEU A 160 4.15 -24.77 0.63
C LEU A 160 4.87 -26.13 0.78
N THR A 161 4.37 -27.14 0.06
CA THR A 161 5.15 -28.35 -0.18
C THR A 161 6.20 -28.06 -1.25
N PHE A 162 7.23 -28.89 -1.37
CA PHE A 162 8.29 -28.69 -2.39
C PHE A 162 7.71 -28.51 -3.79
N GLN A 163 6.80 -29.38 -4.24
CA GLN A 163 6.16 -29.26 -5.55
C GLN A 163 5.34 -27.98 -5.70
N GLN A 164 4.63 -27.57 -4.66
CA GLN A 164 3.87 -26.31 -4.67
C GLN A 164 4.79 -25.09 -4.71
N ALA A 165 5.94 -25.13 -4.03
CA ALA A 165 6.92 -24.07 -4.04
C ALA A 165 7.50 -23.88 -5.45
N VAL A 166 7.91 -24.95 -6.14
CA VAL A 166 8.39 -24.90 -7.54
C VAL A 166 7.33 -24.30 -8.48
N ILE A 167 6.08 -24.72 -8.37
CA ILE A 167 4.99 -24.20 -9.20
C ILE A 167 4.77 -22.68 -8.91
N VAL A 168 4.69 -22.30 -7.64
CA VAL A 168 4.46 -20.91 -7.25
C VAL A 168 5.63 -20.03 -7.68
N GLU A 169 6.86 -20.46 -7.49
CA GLU A 169 8.05 -19.73 -7.89
C GLU A 169 8.06 -19.45 -9.41
N MET A 170 7.82 -20.46 -10.24
CA MET A 170 7.76 -20.26 -11.69
C MET A 170 6.64 -19.29 -12.10
N LEU A 171 5.46 -19.42 -11.50
CA LEU A 171 4.33 -18.58 -11.85
C LEU A 171 4.48 -17.15 -11.33
N THR A 172 5.12 -16.93 -10.18
CA THR A 172 5.33 -15.60 -9.60
C THR A 172 6.49 -14.88 -10.25
N SER A 173 7.54 -15.59 -10.69
CA SER A 173 8.65 -15.02 -11.49
C SER A 173 8.20 -14.56 -12.87
N ASN A 174 7.07 -15.09 -13.38
CA ASN A 174 6.48 -14.75 -14.67
C ASN A 174 5.06 -14.17 -14.48
N THR A 175 4.90 -13.27 -13.53
CA THR A 175 3.58 -12.71 -13.16
C THR A 175 2.89 -12.09 -14.38
N GLY A 176 1.65 -12.50 -14.63
CA GLY A 176 0.83 -12.06 -15.77
C GLY A 176 1.08 -12.83 -17.06
N GLU A 177 2.21 -13.48 -17.20
CA GLU A 177 2.57 -14.25 -18.37
C GLU A 177 2.04 -15.69 -18.31
N LEU A 178 1.99 -16.35 -19.46
CA LEU A 178 1.65 -17.77 -19.57
C LEU A 178 2.87 -18.63 -19.29
N VAL A 179 2.80 -19.47 -18.27
CA VAL A 179 3.72 -20.59 -18.07
C VAL A 179 3.03 -21.86 -18.55
N THR A 180 3.62 -22.55 -19.51
CA THR A 180 3.05 -23.75 -20.10
C THR A 180 3.03 -24.93 -19.13
N ARG A 181 2.17 -25.92 -19.39
CA ARG A 181 2.18 -27.17 -18.60
C ARG A 181 3.53 -27.91 -18.73
N SER A 182 4.10 -27.92 -19.92
CA SER A 182 5.40 -28.56 -20.17
C SER A 182 6.50 -27.93 -19.32
N GLU A 183 6.60 -26.61 -19.31
CA GLU A 183 7.60 -25.90 -18.48
C GLU A 183 7.43 -26.20 -16.99
N LEU A 184 6.18 -26.23 -16.47
CA LEU A 184 5.93 -26.60 -15.08
C LEU A 184 6.29 -28.04 -14.76
N LEU A 185 6.00 -28.97 -15.68
CA LEU A 185 6.33 -30.39 -15.52
C LEU A 185 7.83 -30.61 -15.59
N ASP A 186 8.54 -29.96 -16.51
CA ASP A 186 9.98 -29.99 -16.62
C ASP A 186 10.67 -29.50 -15.34
N ALA A 187 10.18 -28.38 -14.78
CA ALA A 187 10.69 -27.85 -13.50
C ALA A 187 10.43 -28.79 -12.32
N LEU A 188 9.37 -29.59 -12.38
CA LEU A 188 9.06 -30.63 -11.39
C LEU A 188 9.83 -31.92 -11.62
N GLY A 189 10.60 -32.03 -12.71
CA GLY A 189 11.33 -33.26 -13.10
C GLY A 189 10.43 -34.37 -13.59
N HIS A 190 9.28 -34.04 -14.16
CA HIS A 190 8.30 -34.99 -14.68
C HIS A 190 8.18 -34.93 -16.21
N PRO A 191 8.02 -36.08 -16.91
CA PRO A 191 7.68 -36.09 -18.32
C PRO A 191 6.29 -35.47 -18.54
N ASP A 192 6.08 -34.86 -19.71
CA ASP A 192 4.76 -34.31 -20.06
C ASP A 192 3.82 -35.45 -20.55
N ASP A 193 3.32 -36.22 -19.60
CA ASP A 193 2.32 -37.26 -19.79
C ASP A 193 1.01 -36.95 -19.07
N GLU A 194 -0.03 -37.70 -19.36
CA GLU A 194 -1.36 -37.50 -18.79
C GLU A 194 -1.38 -37.65 -17.25
N ASN A 195 -0.59 -38.57 -16.70
CA ASN A 195 -0.48 -38.78 -15.28
C ASN A 195 0.19 -37.61 -14.58
N ALA A 196 1.26 -37.03 -15.17
CA ALA A 196 1.94 -35.88 -14.63
C ALA A 196 1.08 -34.63 -14.71
N ARG A 197 0.32 -34.43 -15.79
CA ARG A 197 -0.67 -33.33 -15.91
C ARG A 197 -1.75 -33.42 -14.84
N GLN A 198 -2.29 -34.61 -14.57
CA GLN A 198 -3.29 -34.81 -13.53
C GLN A 198 -2.71 -34.56 -12.13
N ARG A 199 -1.45 -34.91 -11.87
CA ARG A 199 -0.74 -34.59 -10.62
C ARG A 199 -0.60 -33.07 -10.45
N LEU A 200 -0.22 -32.35 -11.49
CA LEU A 200 -0.09 -30.89 -11.48
C LEU A 200 -1.43 -30.23 -11.11
N GLU A 201 -2.52 -30.65 -11.75
CA GLU A 201 -3.86 -30.16 -11.43
C GLU A 201 -4.26 -30.47 -9.98
N THR A 202 -3.90 -31.64 -9.49
CA THR A 202 -4.14 -32.02 -8.08
C THR A 202 -3.36 -31.13 -7.13
N GLN A 203 -2.11 -30.80 -7.41
CA GLN A 203 -1.33 -29.87 -6.58
C GLN A 203 -1.92 -28.47 -6.52
N LEU A 204 -2.35 -27.95 -7.67
CA LEU A 204 -3.01 -26.64 -7.75
C LEU A 204 -4.37 -26.63 -7.02
N SER A 205 -5.15 -27.70 -7.17
CA SER A 205 -6.43 -27.86 -6.45
C SER A 205 -6.23 -27.87 -4.93
N ARG A 206 -5.25 -28.65 -4.45
CA ARG A 206 -4.89 -28.72 -3.02
C ARG A 206 -4.41 -27.36 -2.50
N LEU A 207 -3.64 -26.64 -3.29
CA LEU A 207 -3.16 -25.31 -2.90
C LEU A 207 -4.33 -24.31 -2.79
N ARG A 208 -5.28 -24.33 -3.76
CA ARG A 208 -6.50 -23.51 -3.68
C ARG A 208 -7.32 -23.84 -2.44
N ALA A 209 -7.52 -25.11 -2.15
CA ALA A 209 -8.27 -25.54 -0.96
C ALA A 209 -7.60 -25.08 0.33
N ARG A 210 -6.26 -25.13 0.40
CA ARG A 210 -5.50 -24.65 1.59
C ARG A 210 -5.59 -23.14 1.75
N VAL A 211 -5.46 -22.38 0.65
CA VAL A 211 -5.67 -20.92 0.68
C VAL A 211 -7.04 -20.61 1.22
N HIS A 212 -8.09 -21.21 0.64
CA HIS A 212 -9.47 -20.98 1.06
C HIS A 212 -9.74 -21.39 2.52
N ALA A 213 -9.09 -22.45 3.01
CA ALA A 213 -9.26 -22.90 4.39
C ALA A 213 -8.68 -21.94 5.43
N VAL A 214 -7.59 -21.23 5.12
CA VAL A 214 -6.93 -20.30 6.05
C VAL A 214 -7.30 -18.83 5.78
N ASP A 215 -7.69 -18.51 4.57
CA ASP A 215 -8.11 -17.16 4.14
C ASP A 215 -9.25 -17.25 3.12
N PRO A 216 -10.51 -17.46 3.59
CA PRO A 216 -11.66 -17.61 2.70
C PRO A 216 -11.96 -16.40 1.80
N GLU A 217 -11.46 -15.22 2.18
CA GLU A 217 -11.67 -13.99 1.42
C GLU A 217 -10.58 -13.75 0.35
N SER A 218 -9.48 -14.51 0.40
CA SER A 218 -8.42 -14.45 -0.61
C SER A 218 -8.54 -15.63 -1.57
N GLU A 219 -8.73 -15.33 -2.85
CA GLU A 219 -8.70 -16.34 -3.90
C GLU A 219 -7.30 -16.46 -4.50
N LEU A 220 -6.74 -17.68 -4.58
CA LEU A 220 -5.44 -17.92 -5.21
C LEU A 220 -5.49 -17.48 -6.70
N PRO A 221 -4.67 -16.49 -7.12
CA PRO A 221 -4.81 -15.88 -8.43
C PRO A 221 -4.13 -16.67 -9.57
N ILE A 222 -4.10 -17.99 -9.46
CA ILE A 222 -3.60 -18.89 -10.52
C ILE A 222 -4.78 -19.26 -11.42
N ARG A 223 -4.73 -18.83 -12.69
CA ARG A 223 -5.77 -19.10 -13.69
C ARG A 223 -5.22 -20.01 -14.79
N ALA A 224 -6.01 -21.00 -15.17
CA ALA A 224 -5.74 -21.81 -16.36
C ALA A 224 -5.96 -20.98 -17.63
N ARG A 225 -5.08 -21.10 -18.59
CA ARG A 225 -5.14 -20.45 -19.90
C ARG A 225 -5.34 -21.50 -20.99
N GLN A 226 -6.59 -21.59 -21.51
CA GLN A 226 -7.03 -22.37 -22.68
C GLN A 226 -6.19 -23.65 -22.96
N SER A 227 -6.21 -24.60 -22.06
CA SER A 227 -5.49 -25.91 -22.18
C SER A 227 -3.96 -25.84 -22.28
N SER A 228 -3.34 -24.65 -22.34
CA SER A 228 -1.92 -24.49 -22.62
C SER A 228 -1.05 -24.39 -21.37
N GLY A 229 -1.58 -23.84 -20.25
CA GLY A 229 -0.79 -23.61 -19.04
C GLY A 229 -1.53 -22.80 -17.99
N TYR A 230 -0.78 -22.07 -17.16
CA TYR A 230 -1.27 -21.28 -16.06
C TYR A 230 -0.60 -19.90 -16.03
N SER A 231 -1.27 -18.92 -15.44
CA SER A 231 -0.73 -17.59 -15.17
C SER A 231 -1.05 -17.18 -13.75
N PHE A 232 -0.15 -16.43 -13.10
CA PHE A 232 -0.41 -15.77 -11.82
C PHE A 232 -0.88 -14.35 -12.09
N LEU A 233 -2.14 -14.03 -11.75
CA LEU A 233 -2.80 -12.78 -12.12
C LEU A 233 -2.95 -11.82 -10.94
N ALA A 234 -1.93 -11.65 -10.13
CA ALA A 234 -1.91 -10.67 -9.06
C ALA A 234 -0.50 -10.09 -8.91
N VAL A 235 -0.41 -8.93 -8.28
CA VAL A 235 0.89 -8.36 -7.93
C VAL A 235 1.58 -9.27 -6.92
N VAL A 236 2.83 -9.61 -7.18
CA VAL A 236 3.69 -10.39 -6.28
C VAL A 236 4.85 -9.51 -5.87
N ILE A 237 5.09 -9.44 -4.56
CA ILE A 237 6.28 -8.79 -4.00
C ILE A 237 7.21 -9.91 -3.52
N SER A 238 8.40 -9.98 -4.10
CA SER A 238 9.46 -10.87 -3.60
C SER A 238 9.95 -10.37 -2.24
N SER A 239 10.04 -11.25 -1.28
CA SER A 239 10.52 -10.94 0.08
C SER A 239 12.01 -11.16 0.18
#